data_e92f098e6e2ee46296095fe18fdf0059
#
_entry.id   e92f098e6e2ee46296095fe18fdf0059
#
_cell.length_a   1.000
_cell.length_b   1.000
_cell.length_c   1.000
_cell.angle_alpha   90.00
_cell.angle_beta   90.00
_cell.angle_gamma   90.00
#
_symmetry.space_group_name_H-M   'P 1'
#
loop_
_entity.id
_entity.type
_entity.pdbx_description
1 polymer ?
#
loop_
_entity_poly.entity_id
_entity_poly.type
_entity_poly.pdbx_seq_one_letter_code
_entity_poly.pdbx_strand_id
1 'polypeptide(L)'
;MKILKGLIVFICVLNQSCTGQPSQKINGVSFVASNDAIDVSHIHPVINVHANYAAIMPFGFIRNLEHPELSFNSERQWFGERKEGVRQYVETFREANIQLMIKPQIWVWHGEFTGHIKMQTEADWKTLETSYAKFILEYAALAQELQVELFCIGTELESFVENRPDYWNDLILEVRKIYKGKLTYAANWNEFEHTPFWDKLDFIGIDAYFPVSHSKTPTVEECLVGWEKHKPSIQNLSREYNKSVLFTEFGYRSVDYSGKVPWESDRQKGLVNLEAQNNTTKALFEMFWEEEWFVGGFVWKWFVNHNHVGGENNTMFTPQNKPVEQIIKQYYKK
;
A
#
# COMPACT_ATOMS: atom_id res chain seq x y z
N MET A 1 -75.54 -28.78 4.04
CA MET A 1 -74.47 -28.69 5.05
C MET A 1 -73.16 -28.81 4.28
N LYS A 2 -72.52 -27.68 3.91
CA LYS A 2 -71.27 -27.67 3.11
C LYS A 2 -70.13 -27.37 4.09
N ILE A 3 -69.23 -28.34 4.25
CA ILE A 3 -68.04 -28.20 5.07
C ILE A 3 -66.95 -27.52 4.24
N LEU A 4 -66.56 -26.30 4.66
CA LEU A 4 -65.44 -25.54 4.07
C LEU A 4 -64.14 -26.01 4.71
N LYS A 5 -63.28 -26.69 3.92
CA LYS A 5 -61.93 -27.05 4.37
C LYS A 5 -61.01 -25.86 4.16
N GLY A 6 -60.61 -25.19 5.24
CA GLY A 6 -59.58 -24.14 5.18
C GLY A 6 -58.20 -24.75 5.02
N LEU A 7 -57.48 -24.31 3.99
CA LEU A 7 -56.07 -24.65 3.73
C LEU A 7 -55.20 -23.62 4.47
N ILE A 8 -54.51 -24.03 5.53
CA ILE A 8 -53.51 -23.21 6.21
C ILE A 8 -52.18 -23.37 5.45
N VAL A 9 -51.77 -22.33 4.73
CA VAL A 9 -50.44 -22.26 4.13
C VAL A 9 -49.45 -21.77 5.15
N PHE A 10 -48.55 -22.65 5.60
CA PHE A 10 -47.42 -22.32 6.46
C PHE A 10 -46.30 -21.69 5.60
N ILE A 11 -46.14 -20.39 5.65
CA ILE A 11 -45.02 -19.69 5.01
C ILE A 11 -43.80 -19.85 5.93
N CYS A 12 -42.91 -20.79 5.63
CA CYS A 12 -41.59 -20.84 6.24
C CYS A 12 -40.73 -19.69 5.70
N VAL A 13 -40.57 -18.63 6.49
CA VAL A 13 -39.57 -17.60 6.21
C VAL A 13 -38.21 -18.21 6.54
N LEU A 14 -37.49 -18.67 5.52
CA LEU A 14 -36.08 -19.03 5.63
C LEU A 14 -35.28 -17.76 5.85
N ASN A 15 -34.93 -17.45 7.10
CA ASN A 15 -33.88 -16.50 7.41
C ASN A 15 -32.56 -17.06 6.89
N GLN A 16 -32.17 -16.70 5.66
CA GLN A 16 -30.79 -16.87 5.21
C GLN A 16 -29.94 -15.87 5.98
N SER A 17 -29.37 -16.32 7.09
CA SER A 17 -28.21 -15.67 7.69
C SER A 17 -27.10 -15.77 6.65
N CYS A 18 -26.83 -14.70 5.92
CA CYS A 18 -25.59 -14.53 5.20
C CYS A 18 -24.46 -14.53 6.26
N THR A 19 -23.92 -15.69 6.56
CA THR A 19 -22.58 -15.80 7.13
C THR A 19 -21.65 -15.43 6.00
N GLY A 20 -21.35 -14.14 5.88
CA GLY A 20 -20.32 -13.67 4.96
C GLY A 20 -19.03 -14.42 5.29
N GLN A 21 -18.49 -15.17 4.31
CA GLN A 21 -17.13 -15.66 4.46
C GLN A 21 -16.25 -14.44 4.78
N PRO A 22 -15.30 -14.56 5.73
CA PRO A 22 -14.37 -13.48 6.01
C PRO A 22 -13.72 -13.10 4.67
N SER A 23 -13.77 -11.81 4.32
CA SER A 23 -13.15 -11.32 3.10
C SER A 23 -11.68 -11.69 3.13
N GLN A 24 -11.19 -12.31 2.07
CA GLN A 24 -9.77 -12.68 1.96
C GLN A 24 -8.91 -11.44 2.17
N LYS A 25 -7.88 -11.56 3.03
CA LYS A 25 -6.93 -10.48 3.28
C LYS A 25 -6.16 -10.12 2.00
N ILE A 26 -5.83 -8.86 1.84
CA ILE A 26 -4.86 -8.37 0.85
C ILE A 26 -3.48 -8.75 1.34
N ASN A 27 -2.95 -9.83 0.82
CA ASN A 27 -1.61 -10.34 1.06
C ASN A 27 -0.71 -9.84 -0.07
N GLY A 28 -0.27 -8.58 0.03
CA GLY A 28 0.35 -7.86 -1.06
C GLY A 28 1.87 -7.75 -0.98
N VAL A 29 2.50 -7.50 -2.13
CA VAL A 29 3.90 -7.10 -2.26
C VAL A 29 3.99 -5.76 -3.02
N SER A 30 4.84 -4.84 -2.57
CA SER A 30 5.21 -3.64 -3.31
C SER A 30 6.29 -4.01 -4.32
N PHE A 31 5.89 -4.20 -5.59
CA PHE A 31 6.76 -4.73 -6.64
C PHE A 31 7.56 -3.60 -7.30
N VAL A 32 8.86 -3.57 -7.04
CA VAL A 32 9.76 -2.51 -7.52
C VAL A 32 9.94 -2.62 -9.02
N ALA A 33 9.81 -1.50 -9.72
CA ALA A 33 10.05 -1.39 -11.14
C ALA A 33 11.50 -1.74 -11.53
N SER A 34 11.70 -2.19 -12.76
CA SER A 34 13.01 -2.41 -13.37
C SER A 34 13.10 -1.74 -14.74
N ASN A 35 14.29 -1.77 -15.32
CA ASN A 35 14.51 -1.26 -16.68
C ASN A 35 13.93 -2.15 -17.77
N ASP A 36 13.63 -3.41 -17.42
CA ASP A 36 13.25 -4.44 -18.37
C ASP A 36 11.79 -4.85 -18.18
N ALA A 37 11.20 -5.41 -19.22
CA ALA A 37 9.94 -6.11 -19.15
C ALA A 37 10.08 -7.36 -18.26
N ILE A 38 8.98 -7.77 -17.64
CA ILE A 38 8.92 -8.99 -16.83
C ILE A 38 8.15 -10.09 -17.56
N ASP A 39 8.34 -11.31 -17.11
CA ASP A 39 7.56 -12.47 -17.51
C ASP A 39 7.08 -13.25 -16.27
N VAL A 40 6.31 -14.30 -16.48
CA VAL A 40 5.72 -15.10 -15.39
C VAL A 40 6.79 -15.69 -14.46
N SER A 41 8.02 -15.93 -14.92
CA SER A 41 9.10 -16.45 -14.05
C SER A 41 9.48 -15.47 -12.94
N HIS A 42 9.37 -14.16 -13.18
CA HIS A 42 9.59 -13.11 -12.19
C HIS A 42 8.46 -13.06 -11.14
N ILE A 43 7.28 -13.60 -11.45
CA ILE A 43 6.12 -13.63 -10.56
C ILE A 43 6.07 -14.90 -9.71
N HIS A 44 6.69 -15.99 -10.15
CA HIS A 44 6.72 -17.24 -9.38
C HIS A 44 7.15 -17.06 -7.91
N PRO A 45 8.16 -16.24 -7.56
CA PRO A 45 8.51 -15.99 -6.15
C PRO A 45 7.40 -15.27 -5.37
N VAL A 46 6.62 -14.40 -6.01
CA VAL A 46 5.46 -13.73 -5.41
C VAL A 46 4.35 -14.74 -5.11
N ILE A 47 4.08 -15.67 -6.04
CA ILE A 47 3.12 -16.76 -5.85
C ILE A 47 3.60 -17.69 -4.72
N ASN A 48 4.89 -17.99 -4.67
CA ASN A 48 5.48 -18.90 -3.70
C ASN A 48 5.35 -18.42 -2.24
N VAL A 49 5.27 -17.11 -2.01
CA VAL A 49 4.98 -16.54 -0.68
C VAL A 49 3.48 -16.39 -0.41
N HIS A 50 2.61 -16.93 -1.28
CA HIS A 50 1.16 -16.86 -1.21
C HIS A 50 0.60 -15.42 -1.27
N ALA A 51 1.32 -14.48 -1.87
CA ALA A 51 0.77 -13.17 -2.15
C ALA A 51 -0.37 -13.30 -3.19
N ASN A 52 -1.44 -12.55 -2.95
CA ASN A 52 -2.60 -12.48 -3.85
C ASN A 52 -2.76 -11.09 -4.49
N TYR A 53 -1.93 -10.13 -4.08
CA TYR A 53 -1.87 -8.77 -4.61
C TYR A 53 -0.43 -8.33 -4.89
N ALA A 54 -0.27 -7.44 -5.87
CA ALA A 54 0.96 -6.68 -6.09
C ALA A 54 0.65 -5.19 -6.31
N ALA A 55 1.42 -4.31 -5.67
CA ALA A 55 1.40 -2.88 -5.95
C ALA A 55 2.42 -2.57 -7.03
N ILE A 56 1.97 -2.00 -8.16
CA ILE A 56 2.82 -1.52 -9.25
C ILE A 56 2.95 -0.01 -9.10
N MET A 57 4.18 0.48 -9.10
CA MET A 57 4.51 1.84 -8.71
C MET A 57 5.10 2.64 -9.86
N PRO A 58 4.27 3.34 -10.67
CA PRO A 58 4.78 4.35 -11.60
C PRO A 58 5.32 5.56 -10.85
N PHE A 59 6.34 6.21 -11.41
CA PHE A 59 6.96 7.37 -10.76
C PHE A 59 6.78 8.66 -11.56
N GLY A 60 6.46 9.74 -10.82
CA GLY A 60 6.66 11.11 -11.24
C GLY A 60 7.90 11.68 -10.54
N PHE A 61 8.66 12.55 -11.21
CA PHE A 61 9.92 13.12 -10.71
C PHE A 61 9.79 14.63 -10.58
N ILE A 62 10.21 15.17 -9.46
CA ILE A 62 10.37 16.61 -9.24
C ILE A 62 11.81 16.93 -8.86
N ARG A 63 12.25 18.15 -9.20
CA ARG A 63 13.63 18.58 -8.99
C ARG A 63 13.98 18.80 -7.52
N ASN A 64 13.05 19.37 -6.76
CA ASN A 64 13.16 19.62 -5.34
C ASN A 64 11.76 19.85 -4.75
N LEU A 65 11.66 20.01 -3.45
CA LEU A 65 10.40 20.13 -2.71
C LEU A 65 9.54 21.36 -3.06
N GLU A 66 10.13 22.37 -3.70
CA GLU A 66 9.45 23.63 -4.10
C GLU A 66 9.21 23.71 -5.62
N HIS A 67 9.59 22.67 -6.38
CA HIS A 67 9.41 22.66 -7.84
C HIS A 67 8.01 22.18 -8.22
N PRO A 68 7.22 23.01 -8.96
CA PRO A 68 5.80 22.72 -9.17
C PRO A 68 5.50 21.73 -10.30
N GLU A 69 6.48 21.35 -11.12
CA GLU A 69 6.24 20.49 -12.28
C GLU A 69 6.76 19.07 -12.09
N LEU A 70 5.90 18.09 -12.36
CA LEU A 70 6.26 16.69 -12.41
C LEU A 70 6.68 16.29 -13.84
N SER A 71 7.78 15.55 -13.92
CA SER A 71 8.18 14.84 -15.15
C SER A 71 7.85 13.35 -14.98
N PHE A 72 7.10 12.79 -15.91
CA PHE A 72 6.75 11.36 -15.92
C PHE A 72 6.61 10.83 -17.34
N ASN A 73 6.62 9.52 -17.51
CA ASN A 73 6.60 8.83 -18.80
C ASN A 73 7.71 9.26 -19.77
N SER A 74 8.87 9.66 -19.23
CA SER A 74 10.02 10.00 -20.04
C SER A 74 10.86 8.76 -20.39
N GLU A 75 11.52 8.76 -21.54
CA GLU A 75 12.40 7.66 -21.96
C GLU A 75 13.61 7.44 -21.03
N ARG A 76 13.89 8.39 -20.14
CA ARG A 76 14.99 8.29 -19.16
C ARG A 76 14.60 7.50 -17.91
N GLN A 77 13.29 7.26 -17.71
CA GLN A 77 12.79 6.46 -16.58
C GLN A 77 12.93 4.97 -16.87
N TRP A 78 13.03 4.19 -15.84
CA TRP A 78 12.95 2.74 -15.97
C TRP A 78 11.66 2.31 -16.65
N PHE A 79 11.73 1.22 -17.41
CA PHE A 79 10.59 0.73 -18.16
C PHE A 79 9.34 0.52 -17.26
N GLY A 80 9.51 -0.16 -16.12
CA GLY A 80 8.42 -0.45 -15.20
C GLY A 80 7.85 0.77 -14.45
N GLU A 81 8.50 1.95 -14.52
CA GLU A 81 7.99 3.20 -13.95
C GLU A 81 7.09 3.97 -14.91
N ARG A 82 7.11 3.61 -16.19
CA ARG A 82 6.37 4.28 -17.26
C ARG A 82 5.08 3.54 -17.60
N LYS A 83 4.17 4.23 -18.27
CA LYS A 83 2.85 3.72 -18.64
C LYS A 83 2.90 2.37 -19.39
N GLU A 84 3.81 2.22 -20.35
CA GLU A 84 3.96 0.98 -21.10
C GLU A 84 4.42 -0.17 -20.22
N GLY A 85 5.37 0.08 -19.33
CA GLY A 85 5.88 -0.91 -18.39
C GLY A 85 4.83 -1.28 -17.32
N VAL A 86 4.11 -0.30 -16.78
CA VAL A 86 3.00 -0.55 -15.87
C VAL A 86 1.94 -1.44 -16.52
N ARG A 87 1.58 -1.17 -17.78
CA ARG A 87 0.66 -2.04 -18.55
C ARG A 87 1.18 -3.47 -18.64
N GLN A 88 2.40 -3.63 -19.08
CA GLN A 88 3.02 -4.94 -19.26
C GLN A 88 3.12 -5.71 -17.94
N TYR A 89 3.47 -5.02 -16.83
CA TYR A 89 3.50 -5.63 -15.51
C TYR A 89 2.11 -6.08 -15.04
N VAL A 90 1.10 -5.21 -15.20
CA VAL A 90 -0.30 -5.55 -14.86
C VAL A 90 -0.78 -6.79 -15.63
N GLU A 91 -0.53 -6.85 -16.95
CA GLU A 91 -0.92 -7.97 -17.79
C GLU A 91 -0.24 -9.27 -17.35
N THR A 92 1.06 -9.23 -17.06
CA THR A 92 1.83 -10.41 -16.61
C THR A 92 1.38 -10.91 -15.23
N PHE A 93 1.11 -10.02 -14.28
CA PHE A 93 0.58 -10.40 -12.97
C PHE A 93 -0.83 -11.03 -13.06
N ARG A 94 -1.66 -10.53 -13.99
CA ARG A 94 -2.99 -11.11 -14.23
C ARG A 94 -2.96 -12.51 -14.81
N GLU A 95 -2.04 -12.81 -15.71
CA GLU A 95 -1.83 -14.17 -16.20
C GLU A 95 -1.54 -15.14 -15.05
N ALA A 96 -0.95 -14.65 -13.97
CA ALA A 96 -0.67 -15.39 -12.74
C ALA A 96 -1.81 -15.35 -11.70
N ASN A 97 -2.99 -14.77 -12.03
CA ASN A 97 -4.12 -14.58 -11.13
C ASN A 97 -3.80 -13.75 -9.86
N ILE A 98 -2.87 -12.82 -9.93
CA ILE A 98 -2.55 -11.85 -8.86
C ILE A 98 -3.36 -10.57 -9.12
N GLN A 99 -4.09 -10.11 -8.10
CA GLN A 99 -4.80 -8.83 -8.12
C GLN A 99 -3.83 -7.66 -7.95
N LEU A 100 -4.26 -6.46 -8.31
CA LEU A 100 -3.33 -5.35 -8.45
C LEU A 100 -3.78 -4.06 -7.77
N MET A 101 -2.80 -3.33 -7.28
CA MET A 101 -2.90 -1.91 -6.98
C MET A 101 -1.95 -1.14 -7.91
N ILE A 102 -2.43 -0.10 -8.58
CA ILE A 102 -1.53 0.92 -9.13
C ILE A 102 -1.36 2.01 -8.09
N LYS A 103 -0.11 2.24 -7.67
CA LYS A 103 0.28 3.19 -6.61
C LYS A 103 1.29 4.20 -7.16
N PRO A 104 0.84 5.27 -7.86
CA PRO A 104 1.73 6.32 -8.35
C PRO A 104 2.49 6.99 -7.21
N GLN A 105 3.80 7.16 -7.36
CA GLN A 105 4.67 7.80 -6.38
C GLN A 105 5.42 8.99 -6.98
N ILE A 106 5.84 9.92 -6.13
CA ILE A 106 6.76 10.99 -6.52
C ILE A 106 8.16 10.67 -6.01
N TRP A 107 9.16 10.90 -6.85
CA TRP A 107 10.55 10.90 -6.45
C TRP A 107 11.09 12.34 -6.49
N VAL A 108 11.50 12.83 -5.34
CA VAL A 108 12.20 14.11 -5.22
C VAL A 108 13.68 13.86 -5.45
N TRP A 109 14.34 14.72 -6.24
CA TRP A 109 15.77 14.58 -6.51
C TRP A 109 16.56 14.50 -5.20
N HIS A 110 17.61 13.69 -5.17
CA HIS A 110 18.37 13.32 -3.98
C HIS A 110 17.62 12.48 -2.93
N GLY A 111 16.35 12.13 -3.14
CA GLY A 111 15.56 11.29 -2.23
C GLY A 111 15.10 12.06 -0.99
N GLU A 112 14.76 13.34 -1.15
CA GLU A 112 14.08 14.12 -0.10
C GLU A 112 12.67 13.57 0.14
N PHE A 113 12.17 13.74 1.37
CA PHE A 113 10.86 13.20 1.77
C PHE A 113 9.72 14.01 1.13
N THR A 114 8.84 13.31 0.42
CA THR A 114 7.72 13.89 -0.34
C THR A 114 6.69 14.63 0.51
N GLY A 115 6.54 14.24 1.76
CA GLY A 115 5.65 14.90 2.72
C GLY A 115 5.96 16.38 2.95
N HIS A 116 7.16 16.84 2.59
CA HIS A 116 7.56 18.24 2.71
C HIS A 116 7.34 19.07 1.44
N ILE A 117 6.74 18.52 0.38
CA ILE A 117 6.46 19.27 -0.86
C ILE A 117 5.56 20.47 -0.55
N LYS A 118 6.08 21.68 -0.78
CA LYS A 118 5.37 22.91 -0.46
C LYS A 118 5.77 24.04 -1.41
N MET A 119 4.78 24.69 -2.01
CA MET A 119 4.98 25.80 -2.92
C MET A 119 5.00 27.14 -2.18
N GLN A 120 5.74 28.11 -2.73
CA GLN A 120 5.91 29.43 -2.14
C GLN A 120 4.84 30.43 -2.61
N THR A 121 4.28 30.21 -3.81
CA THR A 121 3.28 31.13 -4.40
C THR A 121 2.02 30.38 -4.83
N GLU A 122 0.90 31.10 -4.92
CA GLU A 122 -0.35 30.53 -5.44
C GLU A 122 -0.23 30.08 -6.90
N ALA A 123 0.61 30.72 -7.69
CA ALA A 123 0.88 30.35 -9.07
C ALA A 123 1.61 28.99 -9.14
N ASP A 124 2.59 28.76 -8.26
CA ASP A 124 3.30 27.50 -8.18
C ASP A 124 2.39 26.37 -7.66
N TRP A 125 1.53 26.66 -6.68
CA TRP A 125 0.52 25.69 -6.24
C TRP A 125 -0.39 25.25 -7.39
N LYS A 126 -0.93 26.17 -8.18
CA LYS A 126 -1.76 25.84 -9.35
C LYS A 126 -1.02 25.07 -10.41
N THR A 127 0.26 25.34 -10.57
CA THR A 127 1.12 24.58 -11.50
C THR A 127 1.31 23.15 -10.98
N LEU A 128 1.62 22.97 -9.69
CA LEU A 128 1.74 21.66 -9.07
C LEU A 128 0.42 20.87 -9.15
N GLU A 129 -0.70 21.49 -8.80
CA GLU A 129 -2.04 20.89 -8.89
C GLU A 129 -2.33 20.37 -10.30
N THR A 130 -2.06 21.20 -11.31
CA THR A 130 -2.29 20.84 -12.71
C THR A 130 -1.36 19.70 -13.16
N SER A 131 -0.09 19.78 -12.78
CA SER A 131 0.92 18.79 -13.13
C SER A 131 0.65 17.45 -12.45
N TYR A 132 0.31 17.47 -11.17
CA TYR A 132 -0.04 16.29 -10.40
C TYR A 132 -1.34 15.64 -10.90
N ALA A 133 -2.37 16.45 -11.18
CA ALA A 133 -3.62 15.94 -11.76
C ALA A 133 -3.39 15.21 -13.09
N LYS A 134 -2.54 15.72 -13.98
CA LYS A 134 -2.19 15.02 -15.23
C LYS A 134 -1.58 13.66 -14.96
N PHE A 135 -0.66 13.58 -14.01
CA PHE A 135 -0.01 12.34 -13.62
C PHE A 135 -1.02 11.32 -13.07
N ILE A 136 -1.82 11.71 -12.09
CA ILE A 136 -2.78 10.81 -11.43
C ILE A 136 -3.91 10.38 -12.39
N LEU A 137 -4.48 11.31 -13.17
CA LEU A 137 -5.59 10.98 -14.09
C LEU A 137 -5.14 10.08 -15.25
N GLU A 138 -3.89 10.19 -15.70
CA GLU A 138 -3.34 9.28 -16.70
C GLU A 138 -3.28 7.84 -16.18
N TYR A 139 -2.78 7.64 -14.94
CA TYR A 139 -2.72 6.31 -14.35
C TYR A 139 -4.07 5.80 -13.85
N ALA A 140 -5.00 6.69 -13.45
CA ALA A 140 -6.38 6.31 -13.17
C ALA A 140 -7.10 5.79 -14.44
N ALA A 141 -6.86 6.43 -15.59
CA ALA A 141 -7.37 5.97 -16.88
C ALA A 141 -6.78 4.61 -17.28
N LEU A 142 -5.48 4.42 -17.09
CA LEU A 142 -4.81 3.14 -17.31
C LEU A 142 -5.36 2.05 -16.36
N ALA A 143 -5.55 2.36 -15.08
CA ALA A 143 -6.13 1.44 -14.11
C ALA A 143 -7.54 1.02 -14.49
N GLN A 144 -8.37 1.95 -15.01
CA GLN A 144 -9.70 1.65 -15.52
C GLN A 144 -9.65 0.79 -16.78
N GLU A 145 -8.82 1.13 -17.74
CA GLU A 145 -8.63 0.37 -18.99
C GLU A 145 -8.24 -1.08 -18.71
N LEU A 146 -7.30 -1.26 -17.78
CA LEU A 146 -6.81 -2.56 -17.36
C LEU A 146 -7.69 -3.21 -16.28
N GLN A 147 -8.76 -2.59 -15.83
CA GLN A 147 -9.64 -3.10 -14.76
C GLN A 147 -8.89 -3.47 -13.47
N VAL A 148 -7.88 -2.69 -13.10
CA VAL A 148 -7.12 -2.89 -11.85
C VAL A 148 -8.05 -2.71 -10.65
N GLU A 149 -7.90 -3.52 -9.61
CA GLU A 149 -8.84 -3.60 -8.49
C GLU A 149 -8.73 -2.41 -7.54
N LEU A 150 -7.51 -1.89 -7.34
CA LEU A 150 -7.21 -0.83 -6.39
C LEU A 150 -6.31 0.24 -7.01
N PHE A 151 -6.65 1.50 -6.78
CA PHE A 151 -5.84 2.64 -7.21
C PHE A 151 -5.54 3.55 -6.02
N CYS A 152 -4.27 3.90 -5.85
CA CYS A 152 -3.80 4.84 -4.83
C CYS A 152 -3.65 6.22 -5.47
N ILE A 153 -4.31 7.23 -4.91
CA ILE A 153 -4.33 8.60 -5.47
C ILE A 153 -3.14 9.46 -5.08
N GLY A 154 -2.30 8.99 -4.16
CA GLY A 154 -1.11 9.70 -3.68
C GLY A 154 -0.42 8.96 -2.55
N THR A 155 0.86 9.26 -2.34
CA THR A 155 1.71 8.61 -1.35
C THR A 155 2.50 9.66 -0.58
N GLU A 156 2.26 9.75 0.74
CA GLU A 156 3.02 10.57 1.69
C GLU A 156 3.20 12.05 1.25
N LEU A 157 2.09 12.73 0.95
CA LEU A 157 2.08 14.12 0.46
C LEU A 157 1.52 15.10 1.50
N GLU A 158 1.88 14.90 2.79
CA GLU A 158 1.34 15.59 3.96
C GLU A 158 1.16 17.10 3.74
N SER A 159 2.26 17.83 3.45
CA SER A 159 2.18 19.29 3.25
C SER A 159 1.31 19.70 2.06
N PHE A 160 1.26 18.89 1.00
CA PHE A 160 0.37 19.17 -0.13
C PHE A 160 -1.10 18.94 0.26
N VAL A 161 -1.40 17.90 1.00
CA VAL A 161 -2.75 17.61 1.52
C VAL A 161 -3.21 18.72 2.45
N GLU A 162 -2.38 19.10 3.43
CA GLU A 162 -2.71 20.14 4.41
C GLU A 162 -2.95 21.53 3.80
N ASN A 163 -2.13 21.91 2.82
CA ASN A 163 -2.21 23.23 2.22
C ASN A 163 -3.28 23.36 1.12
N ARG A 164 -3.71 22.24 0.54
CA ARG A 164 -4.62 22.24 -0.63
C ARG A 164 -5.78 21.24 -0.49
N PRO A 165 -6.55 21.21 0.61
CA PRO A 165 -7.59 20.22 0.84
C PRO A 165 -8.71 20.26 -0.21
N ASP A 166 -9.08 21.44 -0.71
CA ASP A 166 -10.11 21.59 -1.77
C ASP A 166 -9.65 20.95 -3.08
N TYR A 167 -8.39 21.15 -3.46
CA TYR A 167 -7.82 20.50 -4.63
C TYR A 167 -7.90 18.97 -4.54
N TRP A 168 -7.58 18.38 -3.38
CA TRP A 168 -7.66 16.93 -3.19
C TRP A 168 -9.10 16.42 -3.30
N ASN A 169 -10.07 17.17 -2.79
CA ASN A 169 -11.48 16.85 -2.95
C ASN A 169 -11.88 16.82 -4.43
N ASP A 170 -11.46 17.82 -5.20
CA ASP A 170 -11.75 17.91 -6.62
C ASP A 170 -11.02 16.81 -7.41
N LEU A 171 -9.75 16.52 -7.10
CA LEU A 171 -8.99 15.45 -7.74
C LEU A 171 -9.66 14.07 -7.52
N ILE A 172 -10.14 13.78 -6.30
CA ILE A 172 -10.86 12.54 -6.03
C ILE A 172 -12.12 12.43 -6.89
N LEU A 173 -12.88 13.51 -7.04
CA LEU A 173 -14.07 13.54 -7.89
C LEU A 173 -13.72 13.29 -9.36
N GLU A 174 -12.65 13.90 -9.88
CA GLU A 174 -12.18 13.65 -11.25
C GLU A 174 -11.71 12.20 -11.44
N VAL A 175 -10.96 11.64 -10.50
CA VAL A 175 -10.55 10.22 -10.53
C VAL A 175 -11.80 9.31 -10.55
N ARG A 176 -12.82 9.58 -9.71
CA ARG A 176 -14.07 8.81 -9.68
C ARG A 176 -14.89 8.86 -10.98
N LYS A 177 -14.77 9.92 -11.78
CA LYS A 177 -15.39 9.96 -13.10
C LYS A 177 -14.79 8.93 -14.06
N ILE A 178 -13.47 8.72 -13.95
CA ILE A 178 -12.69 7.86 -14.84
C ILE A 178 -12.62 6.43 -14.30
N TYR A 179 -12.21 6.24 -13.05
CA TYR A 179 -11.92 4.95 -12.43
C TYR A 179 -13.06 4.49 -11.52
N LYS A 180 -13.51 3.24 -11.69
CA LYS A 180 -14.66 2.67 -10.98
C LYS A 180 -14.29 1.63 -9.94
N GLY A 181 -13.01 1.25 -9.84
CA GLY A 181 -12.50 0.35 -8.80
C GLY A 181 -12.36 1.03 -7.42
N LYS A 182 -11.68 0.37 -6.52
CA LYS A 182 -11.45 0.86 -5.15
C LYS A 182 -10.36 1.92 -5.11
N LEU A 183 -10.57 2.96 -4.29
CA LEU A 183 -9.61 4.04 -4.09
C LEU A 183 -9.05 4.04 -2.66
N THR A 184 -7.78 4.37 -2.56
CA THR A 184 -7.10 4.72 -1.31
C THR A 184 -6.12 5.87 -1.52
N TYR A 185 -5.61 6.42 -0.44
CA TYR A 185 -4.43 7.27 -0.35
C TYR A 185 -3.46 6.60 0.61
N ALA A 186 -2.17 6.71 0.40
CA ALA A 186 -1.13 6.14 1.26
C ALA A 186 -0.56 7.24 2.16
N ALA A 187 -1.16 7.42 3.33
CA ALA A 187 -0.70 8.38 4.33
C ALA A 187 0.49 7.82 5.10
N ASN A 188 1.49 8.65 5.40
CA ASN A 188 2.58 8.28 6.30
C ASN A 188 2.03 7.92 7.70
N TRP A 189 2.76 7.12 8.46
CA TRP A 189 2.39 6.64 9.80
C TRP A 189 2.07 7.76 10.82
N ASN A 190 2.57 8.98 10.62
CA ASN A 190 2.27 10.17 11.43
C ASN A 190 1.31 11.17 10.76
N GLU A 191 0.89 10.91 9.51
CA GLU A 191 -0.01 11.76 8.72
C GLU A 191 -1.47 11.29 8.78
N PHE A 192 -1.70 9.99 8.88
CA PHE A 192 -2.99 9.35 8.60
C PHE A 192 -4.17 9.89 9.45
N GLU A 193 -3.92 10.34 10.68
CA GLU A 193 -4.95 10.93 11.56
C GLU A 193 -5.42 12.31 11.08
N HIS A 194 -4.62 13.00 10.25
CA HIS A 194 -4.88 14.36 9.78
C HIS A 194 -5.33 14.43 8.31
N THR A 195 -5.38 13.31 7.61
CA THR A 195 -5.84 13.25 6.21
C THR A 195 -7.35 13.51 6.14
N PRO A 196 -7.82 14.57 5.43
CA PRO A 196 -9.18 15.09 5.61
C PRO A 196 -10.25 14.44 4.72
N PHE A 197 -9.92 13.46 3.88
CA PHE A 197 -10.80 12.94 2.82
C PHE A 197 -11.05 11.42 2.89
N TRP A 198 -10.85 10.79 4.05
CA TRP A 198 -11.10 9.35 4.20
C TRP A 198 -12.54 8.95 3.88
N ASP A 199 -13.52 9.84 4.11
CA ASP A 199 -14.93 9.63 3.76
C ASP A 199 -15.16 9.37 2.27
N LYS A 200 -14.31 9.90 1.39
CA LYS A 200 -14.39 9.81 -0.08
C LYS A 200 -13.66 8.59 -0.67
N LEU A 201 -12.86 7.92 0.14
CA LEU A 201 -12.07 6.75 -0.26
C LEU A 201 -12.72 5.45 0.19
N ASP A 202 -12.27 4.32 -0.35
CA ASP A 202 -12.78 2.99 0.03
C ASP A 202 -12.02 2.39 1.21
N PHE A 203 -10.76 2.74 1.37
CA PHE A 203 -9.89 2.29 2.47
C PHE A 203 -9.13 3.47 3.07
N ILE A 204 -8.84 3.36 4.38
CA ILE A 204 -7.84 4.19 5.05
C ILE A 204 -6.49 3.53 4.79
N GLY A 205 -5.68 4.14 3.92
CA GLY A 205 -4.36 3.62 3.55
C GLY A 205 -3.26 4.21 4.40
N ILE A 206 -2.39 3.38 4.95
CA ILE A 206 -1.28 3.82 5.81
C ILE A 206 0.01 3.17 5.35
N ASP A 207 1.05 3.96 5.11
CA ASP A 207 2.42 3.48 5.01
C ASP A 207 2.95 3.30 6.44
N ALA A 208 2.90 2.04 6.92
CA ALA A 208 2.88 1.67 8.33
C ALA A 208 4.29 1.50 8.92
N TYR A 209 5.08 2.54 8.91
CA TYR A 209 6.43 2.58 9.48
C TYR A 209 6.44 3.08 10.93
N PHE A 210 5.56 2.54 11.77
CA PHE A 210 5.45 2.93 13.19
C PHE A 210 6.65 2.49 14.02
N PRO A 211 7.20 3.35 14.89
CA PRO A 211 8.24 2.96 15.83
C PRO A 211 7.67 2.04 16.92
N VAL A 212 8.18 0.82 17.01
CA VAL A 212 7.63 -0.23 17.89
C VAL A 212 8.58 -0.70 18.98
N SER A 213 9.87 -0.41 18.87
CA SER A 213 10.87 -0.76 19.92
C SER A 213 12.12 0.09 19.80
N HIS A 214 12.76 0.34 20.94
CA HIS A 214 14.09 1.00 21.00
C HIS A 214 15.24 0.00 21.15
N SER A 215 14.95 -1.29 21.20
CA SER A 215 15.96 -2.35 21.38
C SER A 215 16.78 -2.57 20.10
N LYS A 216 18.03 -2.94 20.28
CA LYS A 216 18.93 -3.29 19.18
C LYS A 216 18.40 -4.46 18.36
N THR A 217 17.97 -5.51 19.05
CA THR A 217 17.29 -6.68 18.52
C THR A 217 16.03 -6.88 19.35
N PRO A 218 14.89 -6.29 18.95
CA PRO A 218 13.67 -6.40 19.74
C PRO A 218 13.10 -7.82 19.68
N THR A 219 12.49 -8.27 20.79
CA THR A 219 11.67 -9.47 20.77
C THR A 219 10.30 -9.19 20.14
N VAL A 220 9.56 -10.25 19.81
CA VAL A 220 8.18 -10.12 19.30
C VAL A 220 7.29 -9.43 20.35
N GLU A 221 7.43 -9.82 21.62
CA GLU A 221 6.68 -9.27 22.74
C GLU A 221 6.93 -7.76 22.94
N GLU A 222 8.21 -7.34 22.87
CA GLU A 222 8.56 -5.91 22.91
C GLU A 222 7.89 -5.11 21.76
N CYS A 223 7.88 -5.70 20.56
CA CYS A 223 7.22 -5.05 19.40
C CYS A 223 5.70 -5.02 19.55
N LEU A 224 5.07 -6.07 20.10
CA LEU A 224 3.63 -6.09 20.39
C LEU A 224 3.26 -4.98 21.37
N VAL A 225 4.01 -4.84 22.47
CA VAL A 225 3.82 -3.71 23.43
C VAL A 225 4.01 -2.35 22.74
N GLY A 226 4.96 -2.26 21.79
CA GLY A 226 5.12 -1.06 20.97
C GLY A 226 3.89 -0.74 20.12
N TRP A 227 3.33 -1.75 19.48
CA TRP A 227 2.12 -1.64 18.66
C TRP A 227 0.88 -1.26 19.46
N GLU A 228 0.75 -1.68 20.72
CA GLU A 228 -0.37 -1.29 21.61
C GLU A 228 -0.53 0.24 21.76
N LYS A 229 0.53 1.01 21.52
CA LYS A 229 0.48 2.48 21.54
C LYS A 229 -0.16 3.07 20.28
N HIS A 230 -0.09 2.38 19.14
CA HIS A 230 -0.52 2.87 17.84
C HIS A 230 -1.86 2.26 17.38
N LYS A 231 -2.10 0.98 17.69
CA LYS A 231 -3.32 0.25 17.28
C LYS A 231 -4.63 0.97 17.65
N PRO A 232 -4.78 1.58 18.85
CA PRO A 232 -6.03 2.26 19.21
C PRO A 232 -6.38 3.43 18.31
N SER A 233 -5.40 4.28 17.89
CA SER A 233 -5.68 5.40 17.00
C SER A 233 -6.08 4.91 15.60
N ILE A 234 -5.38 3.90 15.06
CA ILE A 234 -5.71 3.28 13.78
C ILE A 234 -7.14 2.70 13.80
N GLN A 235 -7.49 1.95 14.85
CA GLN A 235 -8.81 1.34 14.99
C GLN A 235 -9.92 2.39 15.21
N ASN A 236 -9.63 3.45 15.95
CA ASN A 236 -10.60 4.54 16.17
C ASN A 236 -10.92 5.25 14.87
N LEU A 237 -9.90 5.55 14.05
CA LEU A 237 -10.11 6.15 12.74
C LEU A 237 -10.95 5.24 11.81
N SER A 238 -10.68 3.93 11.83
CA SER A 238 -11.49 2.93 11.10
C SER A 238 -12.97 2.99 11.52
N ARG A 239 -13.24 3.08 12.81
CA ARG A 239 -14.63 3.19 13.35
C ARG A 239 -15.28 4.52 13.00
N GLU A 240 -14.53 5.63 13.12
CA GLU A 240 -15.01 6.99 12.83
C GLU A 240 -15.51 7.12 11.41
N TYR A 241 -14.71 6.67 10.45
CA TYR A 241 -15.07 6.73 9.03
C TYR A 241 -15.86 5.52 8.52
N ASN A 242 -16.04 4.50 9.36
CA ASN A 242 -16.65 3.21 8.96
C ASN A 242 -15.94 2.63 7.71
N LYS A 243 -14.62 2.66 7.70
CA LYS A 243 -13.76 2.17 6.63
C LYS A 243 -12.73 1.19 7.15
N SER A 244 -12.46 0.15 6.38
CA SER A 244 -11.36 -0.75 6.70
C SER A 244 -10.00 -0.10 6.45
N VAL A 245 -9.01 -0.51 7.25
CA VAL A 245 -7.62 -0.06 7.12
C VAL A 245 -6.82 -1.00 6.24
N LEU A 246 -6.02 -0.41 5.35
CA LEU A 246 -5.08 -1.09 4.47
C LEU A 246 -3.68 -0.54 4.75
N PHE A 247 -2.71 -1.39 5.08
CA PHE A 247 -1.32 -0.96 5.08
C PHE A 247 -0.80 -0.93 3.64
N THR A 248 -0.81 0.26 3.05
CA THR A 248 -0.36 0.51 1.68
C THR A 248 1.13 0.24 1.49
N GLU A 249 1.89 0.34 2.57
CA GLU A 249 3.24 -0.19 2.74
C GLU A 249 3.43 -0.66 4.18
N PHE A 250 4.21 -1.71 4.36
CA PHE A 250 4.76 -2.08 5.66
C PHE A 250 6.06 -2.87 5.47
N GLY A 251 6.97 -2.72 6.42
CA GLY A 251 8.22 -3.47 6.40
C GLY A 251 9.25 -2.90 7.37
N TYR A 252 10.27 -3.67 7.59
CA TYR A 252 11.41 -3.33 8.44
C TYR A 252 12.70 -3.70 7.73
N ARG A 253 13.75 -2.88 7.89
CA ARG A 253 15.07 -3.23 7.41
C ARG A 253 15.69 -4.33 8.28
N SER A 254 16.57 -5.12 7.68
CA SER A 254 17.33 -6.13 8.42
C SER A 254 18.59 -5.52 9.08
N VAL A 255 18.37 -4.58 9.99
CA VAL A 255 19.44 -3.84 10.69
C VAL A 255 19.18 -3.76 12.18
N ASP A 256 20.26 -3.48 12.95
CA ASP A 256 20.11 -3.09 14.35
C ASP A 256 19.12 -1.94 14.50
N TYR A 257 18.31 -1.98 15.56
CA TYR A 257 17.30 -0.95 15.88
C TYR A 257 16.21 -0.75 14.82
N SER A 258 15.92 -1.74 13.97
CA SER A 258 14.93 -1.62 12.89
C SER A 258 13.53 -1.22 13.36
N GLY A 259 13.16 -1.55 14.58
CA GLY A 259 11.88 -1.13 15.18
C GLY A 259 11.85 0.28 15.74
N LYS A 260 13.00 1.01 15.78
CA LYS A 260 13.10 2.35 16.36
C LYS A 260 12.79 3.45 15.34
N VAL A 261 13.33 3.31 14.15
CA VAL A 261 13.21 4.28 13.04
C VAL A 261 12.90 3.54 11.74
N PRO A 262 11.76 2.83 11.68
CA PRO A 262 11.47 1.90 10.59
C PRO A 262 11.30 2.58 9.21
N TRP A 263 11.13 3.90 9.16
CA TRP A 263 11.06 4.70 7.92
C TRP A 263 12.44 5.03 7.31
N GLU A 264 13.55 4.69 7.98
CA GLU A 264 14.89 4.98 7.43
C GLU A 264 15.12 4.28 6.09
N SER A 265 15.58 5.06 5.10
CA SER A 265 15.87 4.59 3.75
C SER A 265 16.89 3.45 3.72
N ASP A 266 16.77 2.55 2.75
CA ASP A 266 17.78 1.51 2.41
C ASP A 266 19.20 2.07 2.16
N ARG A 267 19.32 3.38 1.90
CA ARG A 267 20.61 4.06 1.70
C ARG A 267 21.38 4.31 3.00
N GLN A 268 20.71 4.25 4.14
CA GLN A 268 21.35 4.42 5.44
C GLN A 268 22.20 3.19 5.78
N LYS A 269 23.40 3.44 6.29
CA LYS A 269 24.28 2.36 6.74
C LYS A 269 23.72 1.72 8.00
N GLY A 270 23.91 0.42 8.15
CA GLY A 270 23.52 -0.35 9.34
C GLY A 270 24.26 -1.67 9.40
N LEU A 271 24.32 -2.26 10.59
CA LEU A 271 24.78 -3.62 10.77
C LEU A 271 23.64 -4.59 10.51
N VAL A 272 23.92 -5.69 9.80
CA VAL A 272 22.92 -6.72 9.50
C VAL A 272 22.35 -7.29 10.79
N ASN A 273 21.03 -7.33 10.88
CA ASN A 273 20.27 -7.95 11.97
C ASN A 273 18.98 -8.56 11.43
N LEU A 274 19.07 -9.79 10.97
CA LEU A 274 17.94 -10.53 10.40
C LEU A 274 16.89 -10.86 11.46
N GLU A 275 17.32 -11.09 12.71
CA GLU A 275 16.41 -11.38 13.82
C GLU A 275 15.53 -10.17 14.15
N ALA A 276 16.09 -8.96 14.15
CA ALA A 276 15.31 -7.74 14.33
C ALA A 276 14.22 -7.59 13.26
N GLN A 277 14.55 -7.83 11.98
CA GLN A 277 13.57 -7.83 10.89
C GLN A 277 12.48 -8.91 11.08
N ASN A 278 12.87 -10.11 11.47
CA ASN A 278 11.95 -11.22 11.71
C ASN A 278 10.94 -10.89 12.81
N ASN A 279 11.44 -10.43 13.96
CA ASN A 279 10.62 -10.20 15.14
C ASN A 279 9.68 -9.02 14.97
N THR A 280 10.13 -7.91 14.37
CA THR A 280 9.30 -6.74 14.06
C THR A 280 8.20 -7.09 13.06
N THR A 281 8.53 -7.83 11.98
CA THR A 281 7.56 -8.25 10.98
C THR A 281 6.54 -9.24 11.55
N LYS A 282 6.99 -10.22 12.35
CA LYS A 282 6.11 -11.18 12.99
C LYS A 282 5.11 -10.50 13.94
N ALA A 283 5.57 -9.55 14.75
CA ALA A 283 4.71 -8.79 15.65
C ALA A 283 3.64 -7.99 14.91
N LEU A 284 3.95 -7.41 13.74
CA LEU A 284 2.97 -6.72 12.91
C LEU A 284 1.87 -7.68 12.45
N PHE A 285 2.23 -8.86 11.94
CA PHE A 285 1.25 -9.86 11.55
C PHE A 285 0.37 -10.32 12.72
N GLU A 286 0.96 -10.60 13.88
CA GLU A 286 0.22 -11.02 15.08
C GLU A 286 -0.72 -9.93 15.60
N MET A 287 -0.36 -8.66 15.41
CA MET A 287 -1.18 -7.52 15.86
C MET A 287 -2.39 -7.26 14.98
N PHE A 288 -2.29 -7.46 13.64
CA PHE A 288 -3.28 -6.93 12.71
C PHE A 288 -3.97 -7.97 11.83
N TRP A 289 -3.34 -9.10 11.48
CA TRP A 289 -3.87 -9.98 10.42
C TRP A 289 -5.20 -10.66 10.76
N GLU A 290 -5.52 -10.82 12.04
CA GLU A 290 -6.79 -11.41 12.51
C GLU A 290 -7.89 -10.34 12.78
N GLU A 291 -7.57 -9.04 12.69
CA GLU A 291 -8.54 -7.97 12.94
C GLU A 291 -9.51 -7.82 11.76
N GLU A 292 -10.82 -7.83 12.02
CA GLU A 292 -11.86 -7.72 10.98
C GLU A 292 -11.84 -6.37 10.25
N TRP A 293 -11.49 -5.30 10.95
CA TRP A 293 -11.39 -3.94 10.39
C TRP A 293 -10.12 -3.70 9.57
N PHE A 294 -9.18 -4.63 9.60
CA PHE A 294 -7.92 -4.58 8.84
C PHE A 294 -8.00 -5.50 7.64
N VAL A 295 -7.83 -4.96 6.42
CA VAL A 295 -7.98 -5.75 5.19
C VAL A 295 -6.68 -6.35 4.67
N GLY A 296 -5.54 -6.05 5.29
CA GLY A 296 -4.24 -6.56 4.88
C GLY A 296 -3.27 -5.45 4.48
N GLY A 297 -2.28 -5.77 3.68
CA GLY A 297 -1.29 -4.77 3.27
C GLY A 297 -0.24 -5.28 2.29
N PHE A 298 0.66 -4.37 1.90
CA PHE A 298 1.71 -4.60 0.92
C PHE A 298 3.09 -4.53 1.59
N VAL A 299 3.81 -5.65 1.58
CA VAL A 299 5.17 -5.66 2.14
C VAL A 299 6.11 -4.81 1.30
N TRP A 300 6.83 -3.91 1.93
CA TRP A 300 7.87 -3.08 1.33
C TRP A 300 9.24 -3.73 1.52
N LYS A 301 9.95 -4.13 0.47
CA LYS A 301 9.59 -4.12 -0.94
C LYS A 301 10.09 -5.37 -1.66
N TRP A 302 9.54 -5.69 -2.80
CA TRP A 302 9.87 -6.90 -3.58
C TRP A 302 10.51 -6.54 -4.91
N PHE A 303 11.71 -7.04 -5.17
CA PHE A 303 12.44 -6.80 -6.41
C PHE A 303 12.21 -7.89 -7.45
N VAL A 304 12.30 -7.52 -8.73
CA VAL A 304 12.08 -8.38 -9.89
C VAL A 304 13.00 -9.61 -9.88
N ASN A 305 14.30 -9.42 -9.70
CA ASN A 305 15.30 -10.47 -9.79
C ASN A 305 15.51 -11.19 -8.44
N HIS A 306 14.54 -12.00 -8.03
CA HIS A 306 14.52 -12.67 -6.73
C HIS A 306 15.86 -13.33 -6.36
N ASN A 307 16.48 -14.08 -7.29
CA ASN A 307 17.71 -14.85 -7.02
C ASN A 307 18.96 -13.98 -6.79
N HIS A 308 18.89 -12.68 -7.06
CA HIS A 308 20.03 -11.77 -6.97
C HIS A 308 19.87 -10.66 -5.92
N VAL A 309 18.83 -10.74 -5.10
CA VAL A 309 18.52 -9.70 -4.10
C VAL A 309 18.31 -10.29 -2.71
N GLY A 310 18.45 -9.47 -1.68
CA GLY A 310 18.28 -9.91 -0.30
C GLY A 310 19.45 -10.75 0.20
N GLY A 311 19.13 -11.82 0.91
CA GLY A 311 20.10 -12.73 1.50
C GLY A 311 20.67 -12.28 2.86
N GLU A 312 21.47 -13.16 3.48
CA GLU A 312 21.89 -13.03 4.88
C GLU A 312 22.74 -11.78 5.20
N ASN A 313 23.44 -11.22 4.20
CA ASN A 313 24.29 -10.04 4.38
C ASN A 313 23.61 -8.72 3.92
N ASN A 314 22.32 -8.78 3.59
CA ASN A 314 21.58 -7.63 3.07
C ASN A 314 20.91 -6.86 4.21
N THR A 315 21.02 -5.52 4.20
CA THR A 315 20.47 -4.61 5.21
C THR A 315 19.17 -3.91 4.80
N MET A 316 18.67 -4.22 3.60
CA MET A 316 17.50 -3.55 3.01
C MET A 316 16.18 -4.09 3.56
N PHE A 317 15.09 -3.43 3.23
CA PHE A 317 13.72 -3.85 3.56
C PHE A 317 13.34 -5.20 2.94
N THR A 318 13.81 -5.46 1.70
CA THR A 318 13.38 -6.67 0.99
C THR A 318 13.46 -7.93 1.86
N PRO A 319 12.38 -8.72 1.92
CA PRO A 319 12.37 -9.99 2.64
C PRO A 319 13.04 -11.12 1.85
N GLN A 320 13.28 -10.92 0.56
CA GLN A 320 13.72 -11.95 -0.38
C GLN A 320 15.04 -12.60 0.05
N ASN A 321 15.06 -13.94 0.04
CA ASN A 321 16.20 -14.76 0.45
C ASN A 321 16.68 -14.52 1.90
N LYS A 322 15.78 -14.06 2.78
CA LYS A 322 15.99 -13.87 4.21
C LYS A 322 15.00 -14.72 5.01
N PRO A 323 15.26 -15.02 6.29
CA PRO A 323 14.33 -15.80 7.11
C PRO A 323 12.92 -15.19 7.20
N VAL A 324 12.78 -13.86 7.14
CA VAL A 324 11.49 -13.15 7.17
C VAL A 324 10.60 -13.49 5.97
N GLU A 325 11.14 -13.90 4.84
CA GLU A 325 10.35 -14.38 3.68
C GLU A 325 9.47 -15.59 4.07
N GLN A 326 9.98 -16.49 4.90
CA GLN A 326 9.21 -17.64 5.39
C GLN A 326 8.13 -17.22 6.40
N ILE A 327 8.37 -16.17 7.19
CA ILE A 327 7.35 -15.60 8.09
C ILE A 327 6.20 -15.05 7.26
N ILE A 328 6.47 -14.22 6.25
CA ILE A 328 5.46 -13.68 5.34
C ILE A 328 4.67 -14.81 4.69
N LYS A 329 5.36 -15.82 4.14
CA LYS A 329 4.75 -17.00 3.54
C LYS A 329 3.77 -17.73 4.47
N GLN A 330 4.11 -17.85 5.76
CA GLN A 330 3.25 -18.51 6.76
C GLN A 330 1.96 -17.73 7.02
N TYR A 331 2.06 -16.40 7.14
CA TYR A 331 0.89 -15.55 7.38
C TYR A 331 0.01 -15.39 6.14
N TYR A 332 0.60 -15.30 4.95
CA TYR A 332 -0.14 -15.18 3.70
C TYR A 332 -0.84 -16.48 3.27
N LYS A 333 -0.43 -17.61 3.82
CA LYS A 333 -1.08 -18.91 3.57
C LYS A 333 -2.40 -19.08 4.33
N LYS A 334 -2.57 -18.37 5.44
CA LYS A 334 -3.78 -18.44 6.29
C LYS A 334 -4.97 -17.81 5.59
#